data_6170ac5d417edaaaeb490fe06337f914
#
_entry.id   6170ac5d417edaaaeb490fe06337f914
#
_cell.length_a   1.000
_cell.length_b   1.000
_cell.length_c   1.000
_cell.angle_alpha   90.00
_cell.angle_beta   90.00
_cell.angle_gamma   90.00
#
_symmetry.space_group_name_H-M   'P 1'
#
loop_
_entity.id
_entity.type
_entity.pdbx_description
1 polymer ?
#
loop_
_entity_poly.entity_id
_entity_poly.type
_entity_poly.pdbx_seq_one_letter_code
_entity_poly.pdbx_strand_id
1 'polypeptide(L)'
;MIDSQQYRSVLMYKNKGPLSGGSLVHPHMQIVGLEQEDGYASLTSANFEGINVWQQGRISANISTEPIMGFFEINVSAPQGISASDDTRDQAEADLFADAVQVALRYILNEHHGGRAGSYNLFFYHLGGRTIAKALPRWVVSPYFVGYRLAQVNAETTLDVDAERLRAHLETFV
;
A
#
# COMPACT_ATOMS: atom_id res chain seq x y z
N MET A 1 -18.72 13.28 2.95
CA MET A 1 -17.78 13.55 1.84
C MET A 1 -16.94 14.74 2.25
N ILE A 2 -15.62 14.59 2.34
CA ILE A 2 -14.73 15.73 2.61
C ILE A 2 -14.72 16.56 1.32
N ASP A 3 -15.11 17.83 1.39
CA ASP A 3 -15.04 18.72 0.24
C ASP A 3 -13.56 18.93 -0.12
N SER A 4 -13.13 18.31 -1.22
CA SER A 4 -11.75 18.34 -1.68
C SER A 4 -11.29 19.75 -2.11
N GLN A 5 -12.19 20.71 -2.29
CA GLN A 5 -11.85 22.09 -2.62
C GLN A 5 -11.28 22.87 -1.42
N GLN A 6 -11.51 22.40 -0.21
CA GLN A 6 -11.01 23.02 1.01
C GLN A 6 -9.58 22.61 1.36
N TYR A 7 -9.10 21.46 0.82
CA TYR A 7 -7.80 20.89 1.18
C TYR A 7 -6.92 20.75 -0.04
N ARG A 8 -5.65 21.11 0.09
CA ARG A 8 -4.64 20.91 -0.95
C ARG A 8 -4.35 19.43 -1.18
N SER A 9 -4.37 18.63 -0.13
CA SER A 9 -4.30 17.17 -0.23
C SER A 9 -5.08 16.49 0.89
N VAL A 10 -5.58 15.28 0.62
CA VAL A 10 -6.25 14.44 1.60
C VAL A 10 -5.48 13.13 1.70
N LEU A 11 -5.05 12.82 2.91
CA LEU A 11 -4.31 11.59 3.23
C LEU A 11 -5.28 10.59 3.88
N MET A 12 -5.21 9.33 3.46
CA MET A 12 -5.97 8.25 4.06
C MET A 12 -5.03 7.09 4.37
N TYR A 13 -5.02 6.64 5.62
CA TYR A 13 -4.12 5.58 6.04
C TYR A 13 -4.62 4.81 7.25
N LYS A 14 -4.02 3.63 7.46
CA LYS A 14 -4.22 2.76 8.61
C LYS A 14 -2.89 2.32 9.18
N ASN A 15 -2.77 2.41 10.49
CA ASN A 15 -1.63 1.90 11.26
C ASN A 15 -2.05 0.65 12.02
N LYS A 16 -1.17 -0.36 12.08
CA LYS A 16 -1.34 -1.55 12.90
C LYS A 16 -0.05 -1.93 13.57
N GLY A 17 -0.14 -2.17 14.88
CA GLY A 17 0.97 -2.65 15.71
C GLY A 17 1.91 -1.56 16.19
N PRO A 18 2.81 -1.89 17.15
CA PRO A 18 3.58 -0.90 17.89
C PRO A 18 4.62 -0.13 17.06
N LEU A 19 5.08 -0.71 15.94
CA LEU A 19 6.09 -0.07 15.07
C LEU A 19 5.47 0.78 13.95
N SER A 20 4.15 0.82 13.84
CA SER A 20 3.44 1.56 12.79
C SER A 20 3.29 3.06 13.07
N GLY A 21 3.64 3.52 14.28
CA GLY A 21 3.40 4.89 14.71
C GLY A 21 1.96 5.17 15.19
N GLY A 22 1.11 4.15 15.27
CA GLY A 22 -0.25 4.28 15.80
C GLY A 22 -0.26 4.22 17.33
N SER A 23 -0.96 5.14 17.97
CA SER A 23 -1.13 5.19 19.43
C SER A 23 -2.36 4.42 19.94
N LEU A 24 -3.32 4.13 19.07
CA LEU A 24 -4.55 3.43 19.39
C LEU A 24 -4.47 1.95 19.02
N VAL A 25 -4.88 1.08 19.96
CA VAL A 25 -4.80 -0.37 19.80
C VAL A 25 -5.91 -0.92 18.92
N HIS A 26 -7.14 -0.36 19.00
CA HIS A 26 -8.26 -0.85 18.21
C HIS A 26 -8.15 -0.45 16.73
N PRO A 27 -8.66 -1.29 15.82
CA PRO A 27 -8.59 -1.02 14.39
C PRO A 27 -9.34 0.27 14.01
N HIS A 28 -8.65 1.18 13.33
CA HIS A 28 -9.23 2.40 12.79
C HIS A 28 -8.47 2.83 11.53
N MET A 29 -9.11 3.64 10.71
CA MET A 29 -8.50 4.37 9.61
C MET A 29 -8.48 5.85 9.95
N GLN A 30 -7.52 6.57 9.42
CA GLN A 30 -7.39 8.01 9.58
C GLN A 30 -7.53 8.69 8.23
N ILE A 31 -8.28 9.78 8.20
CA ILE A 31 -8.38 10.67 7.03
C ILE A 31 -7.98 12.06 7.53
N VAL A 32 -6.98 12.64 6.87
CA VAL A 32 -6.41 13.94 7.25
C VAL A 32 -6.41 14.87 6.03
N GLY A 33 -7.10 15.99 6.13
CA GLY A 33 -7.04 17.08 5.15
C GLY A 33 -5.91 18.04 5.47
N LEU A 34 -5.04 18.33 4.50
CA LEU A 34 -3.97 19.30 4.59
C LEU A 34 -4.35 20.55 3.77
N GLU A 35 -4.50 21.67 4.43
CA GLU A 35 -4.94 22.93 3.78
C GLU A 35 -3.83 23.56 2.94
N GLN A 36 -2.61 23.59 3.45
CA GLN A 36 -1.47 24.29 2.86
C GLN A 36 -0.42 23.38 2.24
N GLU A 37 -0.24 22.19 2.81
CA GLU A 37 0.79 21.23 2.40
C GLU A 37 0.27 20.29 1.34
N ASP A 38 1.15 19.94 0.39
CA ASP A 38 0.91 18.85 -0.56
C ASP A 38 1.58 17.58 -0.04
N GLY A 39 0.78 16.69 0.53
CA GLY A 39 1.26 15.40 1.04
C GLY A 39 1.80 14.45 -0.03
N TYR A 40 1.59 14.78 -1.31
CA TYR A 40 2.08 14.00 -2.45
C TYR A 40 3.32 14.61 -3.12
N ALA A 41 3.78 15.78 -2.69
CA ALA A 41 4.83 16.57 -3.37
C ALA A 41 6.17 15.83 -3.57
N SER A 42 6.48 14.86 -2.70
CA SER A 42 7.71 14.08 -2.78
C SER A 42 7.54 12.72 -3.47
N LEU A 43 6.32 12.39 -3.93
CA LEU A 43 6.03 11.11 -4.56
C LEU A 43 6.22 11.20 -6.07
N THR A 44 6.70 10.11 -6.64
CA THR A 44 6.84 9.92 -8.09
C THR A 44 6.07 8.69 -8.54
N SER A 45 5.79 8.55 -9.83
CA SER A 45 5.16 7.34 -10.37
C SER A 45 5.99 6.09 -10.09
N ALA A 46 7.33 6.21 -10.10
CA ALA A 46 8.25 5.12 -9.84
C ALA A 46 8.05 4.46 -8.44
N ASN A 47 7.58 5.22 -7.44
CA ASN A 47 7.28 4.66 -6.13
C ASN A 47 6.12 3.64 -6.15
N PHE A 48 5.31 3.64 -7.21
CA PHE A 48 4.14 2.78 -7.38
C PHE A 48 4.30 1.75 -8.49
N GLU A 49 5.46 1.72 -9.13
CA GLU A 49 5.84 0.77 -10.17
C GLU A 49 6.78 -0.30 -9.58
N GLY A 50 6.86 -1.44 -10.26
CA GLY A 50 7.74 -2.52 -9.81
C GLY A 50 7.42 -3.86 -10.43
N ILE A 51 7.83 -4.93 -9.75
CA ILE A 51 7.62 -6.31 -10.20
C ILE A 51 6.13 -6.64 -10.17
N ASN A 52 5.53 -6.84 -11.34
CA ASN A 52 4.11 -7.23 -11.41
C ASN A 52 3.92 -8.63 -10.84
N VAL A 53 3.06 -8.72 -9.83
CA VAL A 53 2.78 -9.97 -9.11
C VAL A 53 1.51 -10.62 -9.62
N TRP A 54 0.45 -9.82 -9.84
CA TRP A 54 -0.87 -10.32 -10.16
C TRP A 54 -1.74 -9.26 -10.83
N GLN A 55 -2.66 -9.72 -11.68
CA GLN A 55 -3.67 -8.86 -12.29
C GLN A 55 -4.94 -9.65 -12.57
N GLN A 56 -6.08 -9.08 -12.21
CA GLN A 56 -7.40 -9.57 -12.58
C GLN A 56 -8.30 -8.39 -12.97
N GLY A 57 -8.84 -8.42 -14.17
CA GLY A 57 -9.60 -7.30 -14.73
C GLY A 57 -8.76 -6.02 -14.76
N ARG A 58 -9.24 -4.98 -14.09
CA ARG A 58 -8.56 -3.68 -13.98
C ARG A 58 -7.77 -3.51 -12.67
N ILE A 59 -7.80 -4.53 -11.80
CA ILE A 59 -7.07 -4.54 -10.54
C ILE A 59 -5.72 -5.22 -10.74
N SER A 60 -4.67 -4.66 -10.19
CA SER A 60 -3.32 -5.22 -10.27
C SER A 60 -2.55 -5.07 -8.97
N ALA A 61 -1.58 -5.96 -8.74
CA ALA A 61 -0.66 -5.88 -7.63
C ALA A 61 0.79 -5.97 -8.11
N ASN A 62 1.66 -5.15 -7.51
CA ASN A 62 3.11 -5.20 -7.74
C ASN A 62 3.89 -5.02 -6.44
N ILE A 63 5.16 -5.39 -6.45
CA ILE A 63 6.13 -5.05 -5.41
C ILE A 63 6.98 -3.90 -5.91
N SER A 64 7.00 -2.79 -5.16
CA SER A 64 7.74 -1.59 -5.55
C SER A 64 9.25 -1.86 -5.68
N THR A 65 9.84 -1.42 -6.79
CA THR A 65 11.30 -1.42 -6.99
C THR A 65 11.95 -0.14 -6.47
N GLU A 66 11.18 0.94 -6.36
CA GLU A 66 11.60 2.20 -5.74
C GLU A 66 10.70 2.54 -4.55
N PRO A 67 10.86 1.82 -3.42
CA PRO A 67 9.99 1.98 -2.26
C PRO A 67 10.18 3.36 -1.61
N ILE A 68 9.10 3.93 -1.08
CA ILE A 68 9.11 5.23 -0.38
C ILE A 68 9.93 5.15 0.91
N MET A 69 9.73 4.08 1.69
CA MET A 69 10.39 3.89 2.99
C MET A 69 11.65 3.02 2.92
N GLY A 70 11.98 2.52 1.75
CA GLY A 70 13.21 1.80 1.53
C GLY A 70 13.21 0.33 1.94
N PHE A 71 12.04 -0.28 2.08
CA PHE A 71 11.89 -1.71 2.32
C PHE A 71 10.87 -2.29 1.34
N PHE A 72 10.45 -3.51 1.61
CA PHE A 72 9.41 -4.19 0.88
C PHE A 72 8.07 -3.42 0.95
N GLU A 73 7.50 -3.09 -0.19
CA GLU A 73 6.22 -2.39 -0.30
C GLU A 73 5.38 -3.04 -1.40
N ILE A 74 4.14 -3.40 -1.06
CA ILE A 74 3.16 -3.96 -2.00
C ILE A 74 2.20 -2.84 -2.41
N ASN A 75 2.03 -2.64 -3.72
CA ASN A 75 1.00 -1.78 -4.29
C ASN A 75 -0.14 -2.64 -4.83
N VAL A 76 -1.36 -2.34 -4.43
CA VAL A 76 -2.58 -2.83 -5.08
C VAL A 76 -3.25 -1.64 -5.75
N SER A 77 -3.50 -1.73 -7.04
CA SER A 77 -3.98 -0.63 -7.86
C SER A 77 -5.33 -0.94 -8.49
N ALA A 78 -6.20 0.04 -8.48
CA ALA A 78 -7.51 0.02 -9.12
C ALA A 78 -7.74 1.31 -9.93
N PRO A 79 -8.64 1.36 -10.93
CA PRO A 79 -9.06 2.60 -11.54
C PRO A 79 -9.63 3.57 -10.51
N GLN A 80 -9.42 4.87 -10.71
CA GLN A 80 -10.07 5.89 -9.88
C GLN A 80 -11.58 5.84 -10.09
N GLY A 81 -12.33 6.01 -9.00
CA GLY A 81 -13.80 6.05 -9.06
C GLY A 81 -14.48 4.71 -8.93
N ILE A 82 -13.75 3.59 -8.74
CA ILE A 82 -14.41 2.40 -8.19
C ILE A 82 -14.97 2.77 -6.82
N SER A 83 -16.28 2.77 -6.75
CA SER A 83 -16.98 2.97 -5.48
C SER A 83 -18.04 1.89 -5.35
N ALA A 84 -18.53 1.68 -4.14
CA ALA A 84 -19.75 0.95 -3.91
C ALA A 84 -20.92 1.76 -4.52
N SER A 85 -21.03 1.73 -5.84
CA SER A 85 -22.13 2.30 -6.62
C SER A 85 -23.19 1.23 -6.86
N ASP A 86 -24.38 1.62 -7.31
CA ASP A 86 -25.42 0.67 -7.72
C ASP A 86 -25.04 -0.11 -9.00
N ASP A 87 -23.89 0.19 -9.63
CA ASP A 87 -23.33 -0.58 -10.73
C ASP A 87 -22.64 -1.84 -10.20
N THR A 88 -23.18 -2.98 -10.55
CA THR A 88 -22.69 -4.31 -10.12
C THR A 88 -21.23 -4.57 -10.53
N ARG A 89 -20.75 -3.97 -11.63
CA ARG A 89 -19.37 -4.09 -12.08
C ARG A 89 -18.42 -3.33 -11.16
N ASP A 90 -18.76 -2.09 -10.83
CA ASP A 90 -17.94 -1.27 -9.95
C ASP A 90 -17.88 -1.85 -8.53
N GLN A 91 -19.00 -2.44 -8.06
CA GLN A 91 -19.03 -3.17 -6.79
C GLN A 91 -18.10 -4.39 -6.81
N ALA A 92 -18.17 -5.22 -7.87
CA ALA A 92 -17.32 -6.40 -7.99
C ALA A 92 -15.82 -6.03 -8.06
N GLU A 93 -15.47 -4.94 -8.71
CA GLU A 93 -14.09 -4.44 -8.75
C GLU A 93 -13.65 -3.83 -7.41
N ALA A 94 -14.54 -3.18 -6.68
CA ALA A 94 -14.25 -2.69 -5.33
C ALA A 94 -14.01 -3.84 -4.36
N ASP A 95 -14.80 -4.91 -4.44
CA ASP A 95 -14.63 -6.12 -3.63
C ASP A 95 -13.30 -6.80 -3.99
N LEU A 96 -13.00 -6.97 -5.28
CA LEU A 96 -11.75 -7.53 -5.77
C LEU A 96 -10.52 -6.75 -5.29
N PHE A 97 -10.60 -5.42 -5.32
CA PHE A 97 -9.55 -4.55 -4.80
C PHE A 97 -9.37 -4.73 -3.29
N ALA A 98 -10.46 -4.79 -2.52
CA ALA A 98 -10.42 -4.97 -1.08
C ALA A 98 -9.84 -6.35 -0.71
N ASP A 99 -10.22 -7.41 -1.43
CA ASP A 99 -9.70 -8.76 -1.24
C ASP A 99 -8.20 -8.82 -1.53
N ALA A 100 -7.75 -8.24 -2.63
CA ALA A 100 -6.32 -8.18 -2.97
C ALA A 100 -5.51 -7.40 -1.90
N VAL A 101 -6.04 -6.30 -1.37
CA VAL A 101 -5.42 -5.56 -0.25
C VAL A 101 -5.37 -6.44 1.00
N GLN A 102 -6.44 -7.17 1.31
CA GLN A 102 -6.48 -8.06 2.45
C GLN A 102 -5.44 -9.19 2.34
N VAL A 103 -5.30 -9.79 1.15
CA VAL A 103 -4.29 -10.83 0.89
C VAL A 103 -2.88 -10.26 1.04
N ALA A 104 -2.60 -9.07 0.51
CA ALA A 104 -1.31 -8.40 0.66
C ALA A 104 -0.96 -8.17 2.14
N LEU A 105 -1.92 -7.74 2.95
CA LEU A 105 -1.71 -7.54 4.39
C LEU A 105 -1.49 -8.86 5.15
N ARG A 106 -2.22 -9.92 4.78
CA ARG A 106 -2.03 -11.27 5.35
C ARG A 106 -0.64 -11.81 5.00
N TYR A 107 -0.19 -11.62 3.77
CA TYR A 107 1.16 -11.98 3.34
C TYR A 107 2.23 -11.29 4.19
N ILE A 108 2.12 -9.97 4.38
CA ILE A 108 3.03 -9.21 5.24
C ILE A 108 3.07 -9.76 6.68
N LEU A 109 1.92 -10.09 7.24
CA LEU A 109 1.82 -10.50 8.64
C LEU A 109 2.24 -11.94 8.88
N ASN A 110 2.02 -12.85 7.92
CA ASN A 110 2.13 -14.28 8.15
C ASN A 110 3.31 -14.92 7.42
N GLU A 111 3.71 -14.37 6.27
CA GLU A 111 4.67 -15.03 5.37
C GLU A 111 5.96 -14.24 5.19
N HIS A 112 5.85 -12.93 4.96
CA HIS A 112 7.02 -12.11 4.72
C HIS A 112 7.99 -12.17 5.90
N HIS A 113 9.25 -12.55 5.63
CA HIS A 113 10.26 -12.85 6.64
C HIS A 113 9.80 -13.81 7.75
N GLY A 114 8.99 -14.82 7.38
CA GLY A 114 8.49 -15.82 8.33
C GLY A 114 7.48 -15.25 9.34
N GLY A 115 6.67 -14.27 8.92
CA GLY A 115 5.61 -13.67 9.74
C GLY A 115 6.11 -12.80 10.90
N ARG A 116 7.35 -12.33 10.84
CA ARG A 116 7.95 -11.52 11.92
C ARG A 116 7.46 -10.07 11.95
N ALA A 117 6.81 -9.59 10.88
CA ALA A 117 6.25 -8.25 10.83
C ALA A 117 4.96 -8.16 11.65
N GLY A 118 5.06 -7.91 12.94
CA GLY A 118 3.90 -7.69 13.81
C GLY A 118 3.18 -6.35 13.57
N SER A 119 3.67 -5.51 12.67
CA SER A 119 3.18 -4.16 12.41
C SER A 119 3.21 -3.85 10.92
N TYR A 120 2.23 -3.05 10.46
CA TYR A 120 2.21 -2.51 9.10
C TYR A 120 1.62 -1.10 9.06
N ASN A 121 1.92 -0.38 7.98
CA ASN A 121 1.14 0.75 7.53
C ASN A 121 0.44 0.40 6.20
N LEU A 122 -0.75 0.93 6.03
CA LEU A 122 -1.51 0.89 4.78
C LEU A 122 -1.87 2.32 4.42
N PHE A 123 -1.41 2.78 3.28
CA PHE A 123 -1.70 4.12 2.75
C PHE A 123 -2.51 4.01 1.47
N PHE A 124 -3.39 4.99 1.25
CA PHE A 124 -4.17 5.10 0.02
C PHE A 124 -3.78 6.38 -0.71
N TYR A 125 -3.59 6.24 -2.01
CA TYR A 125 -3.20 7.32 -2.90
C TYR A 125 -4.17 7.42 -4.07
N HIS A 126 -4.44 8.64 -4.52
CA HIS A 126 -5.14 8.92 -5.77
C HIS A 126 -4.16 9.58 -6.72
N LEU A 127 -3.60 8.80 -7.64
CA LEU A 127 -2.54 9.25 -8.52
C LEU A 127 -2.70 8.66 -9.93
N GLY A 128 -2.50 9.50 -10.96
CA GLY A 128 -2.54 9.04 -12.35
C GLY A 128 -3.85 8.38 -12.77
N GLY A 129 -5.00 8.83 -12.25
CA GLY A 129 -6.31 8.22 -12.53
C GLY A 129 -6.51 6.85 -11.88
N ARG A 130 -5.73 6.52 -10.87
CA ARG A 130 -5.81 5.28 -10.10
C ARG A 130 -5.97 5.53 -8.60
N THR A 131 -6.63 4.61 -7.94
CA THR A 131 -6.58 4.44 -6.49
C THR A 131 -5.56 3.35 -6.19
N ILE A 132 -4.58 3.65 -5.36
CA ILE A 132 -3.49 2.74 -5.02
C ILE A 132 -3.48 2.53 -3.51
N ALA A 133 -3.60 1.29 -3.07
CA ALA A 133 -3.35 0.89 -1.69
C ALA A 133 -1.89 0.39 -1.59
N LYS A 134 -1.07 1.07 -0.80
CA LYS A 134 0.31 0.71 -0.55
C LYS A 134 0.44 0.13 0.84
N ALA A 135 0.78 -1.15 0.93
CA ALA A 135 1.00 -1.88 2.17
C ALA A 135 2.50 -2.08 2.42
N LEU A 136 2.95 -1.73 3.62
CA LEU A 136 4.34 -1.90 4.00
C LEU A 136 4.48 -2.52 5.40
N PRO A 137 5.34 -3.54 5.57
CA PRO A 137 5.71 -4.04 6.87
C PRO A 137 6.47 -2.98 7.66
N ARG A 138 6.26 -2.94 8.97
CA ARG A 138 6.99 -2.04 9.84
C ARG A 138 7.95 -2.82 10.71
N TRP A 139 9.22 -2.54 10.45
CA TRP A 139 10.36 -3.04 11.22
C TRP A 139 11.07 -1.88 11.91
N VAL A 140 12.17 -2.17 12.55
CA VAL A 140 13.11 -1.13 12.99
C VAL A 140 13.59 -0.35 11.75
N VAL A 141 13.47 0.96 11.78
CA VAL A 141 13.85 1.82 10.65
C VAL A 141 15.36 1.72 10.41
N SER A 142 15.77 1.62 9.15
CA SER A 142 17.18 1.58 8.77
C SER A 142 17.95 2.78 9.32
N PRO A 143 19.14 2.59 9.90
CA PRO A 143 19.99 3.72 10.34
C PRO A 143 20.36 4.66 9.20
N TYR A 144 20.46 4.15 7.96
CA TYR A 144 20.70 5.00 6.79
C TYR A 144 19.56 5.96 6.52
N PHE A 145 18.30 5.50 6.69
CA PHE A 145 17.14 6.37 6.56
C PHE A 145 17.05 7.36 7.71
N VAL A 146 17.24 6.90 8.94
CA VAL A 146 17.15 7.75 10.14
C VAL A 146 18.24 8.83 10.16
N GLY A 147 19.48 8.45 9.87
CA GLY A 147 20.63 9.38 9.95
C GLY A 147 20.85 10.20 8.69
N TYR A 148 20.56 9.65 7.52
CA TYR A 148 20.96 10.24 6.24
C TYR A 148 19.81 10.42 5.24
N ARG A 149 18.60 9.98 5.58
CA ARG A 149 17.41 9.96 4.71
C ARG A 149 17.67 9.26 3.36
N LEU A 150 18.53 8.26 3.37
CA LEU A 150 18.79 7.45 2.19
C LEU A 150 17.75 6.34 2.11
N ALA A 151 16.99 6.31 1.01
CA ALA A 151 16.11 5.21 0.71
C ALA A 151 16.93 3.92 0.53
N GLN A 152 16.44 2.83 1.06
CA GLN A 152 17.06 1.52 0.87
C GLN A 152 16.46 0.89 -0.38
N VAL A 153 17.31 0.58 -1.35
CA VAL A 153 16.89 -0.17 -2.54
C VAL A 153 16.92 -1.66 -2.21
N ASN A 154 15.83 -2.35 -2.46
CA ASN A 154 15.75 -3.80 -2.25
C ASN A 154 16.64 -4.52 -3.27
N ALA A 155 17.32 -5.58 -2.84
CA ALA A 155 18.04 -6.44 -3.76
C ALA A 155 17.03 -7.24 -4.62
N GLU A 156 17.17 -7.19 -5.94
CA GLU A 156 16.26 -7.83 -6.90
C GLU A 156 15.99 -9.31 -6.58
N THR A 157 17.02 -10.06 -6.18
CA THR A 157 16.92 -11.49 -5.85
C THR A 157 15.96 -11.83 -4.71
N THR A 158 15.78 -10.93 -3.75
CA THR A 158 14.81 -11.14 -2.66
C THR A 158 13.41 -10.75 -3.07
N LEU A 159 13.28 -9.76 -3.96
CA LEU A 159 11.99 -9.33 -4.48
C LEU A 159 11.34 -10.40 -5.36
N ASP A 160 12.09 -11.12 -6.17
CA ASP A 160 11.56 -12.19 -7.03
C ASP A 160 10.94 -13.33 -6.20
N VAL A 161 11.60 -13.74 -5.12
CA VAL A 161 11.07 -14.78 -4.21
C VAL A 161 9.78 -14.31 -3.52
N ASP A 162 9.75 -13.07 -3.04
CA ASP A 162 8.55 -12.49 -2.45
C ASP A 162 7.43 -12.30 -3.48
N ALA A 163 7.77 -11.94 -4.73
CA ALA A 163 6.81 -11.82 -5.82
C ALA A 163 6.12 -13.15 -6.15
N GLU A 164 6.88 -14.24 -6.24
CA GLU A 164 6.32 -15.58 -6.49
C GLU A 164 5.39 -16.04 -5.36
N ARG A 165 5.80 -15.85 -4.12
CA ARG A 165 4.99 -16.20 -2.94
C ARG A 165 3.70 -15.38 -2.86
N LEU A 166 3.80 -14.08 -3.03
CA LEU A 166 2.63 -13.20 -3.01
C LEU A 166 1.66 -13.51 -4.16
N ARG A 167 2.20 -13.85 -5.35
CA ARG A 167 1.38 -14.29 -6.49
C ARG A 167 0.58 -15.52 -6.14
N ALA A 168 1.21 -16.55 -5.57
CA ALA A 168 0.53 -17.77 -5.17
C ALA A 168 -0.61 -17.52 -4.17
N HIS A 169 -0.43 -16.59 -3.24
CA HIS A 169 -1.49 -16.18 -2.31
C HIS A 169 -2.63 -15.45 -3.02
N LEU A 170 -2.34 -14.52 -3.91
CA LEU A 170 -3.37 -13.78 -4.66
C LEU A 170 -4.18 -14.71 -5.58
N GLU A 171 -3.52 -15.63 -6.28
CA GLU A 171 -4.19 -16.61 -7.12
C GLU A 171 -5.07 -17.61 -6.34
N THR A 172 -4.77 -17.83 -5.06
CA THR A 172 -5.50 -18.78 -4.21
C THR A 172 -6.70 -18.15 -3.51
N PHE A 173 -6.59 -16.89 -3.10
CA PHE A 173 -7.53 -16.27 -2.16
C PHE A 173 -8.29 -15.07 -2.75
N VAL A 174 -8.02 -14.68 -3.97
CA VAL A 174 -8.74 -13.68 -4.73
C VAL A 174 -9.37 -14.31 -5.97
#